data_d5237b366d97d1f0da00bc7e43144cb5
#
_entry.id   d5237b366d97d1f0da00bc7e43144cb5
#
_cell.length_a   1.000
_cell.length_b   1.000
_cell.length_c   1.000
_cell.angle_alpha   90.00
_cell.angle_beta   90.00
_cell.angle_gamma   90.00
#
_symmetry.space_group_name_H-M   'P 1'
#
loop_
_entity.id
_entity.type
_entity.pdbx_description
1 polymer ?
#
loop_
_entity_poly.entity_id
_entity_poly.type
_entity_poly.pdbx_seq_one_letter_code
_entity_poly.pdbx_strand_id
1 'polypeptide(L)'
;MATGPPPSRRPLRSDITPGSAAMAAAALGGLAAALETYRGRDRLVRTLCYGCQLAGGTLAGPQTPPSGLPGALLAVSAQLSACRTILRLFDDVAMLSHSCSYGLGPEDEDALVRALSVLCNLANQLYYPCEHLAWAADVGIVRVRSQRWWTLSTAFWAFALLLSILRSLRVLFQLRGKLRQHKWGRKQRLQAVPCQAFSCSMLLI
;
A
#
# COMPACT_ATOMS: atom_id res chain seq x y z
N MET A 1 -42.09 55.85 33.18
CA MET A 1 -41.60 55.03 32.02
C MET A 1 -40.22 54.50 32.36
N ALA A 2 -40.15 53.25 32.78
CA ALA A 2 -38.88 52.58 33.10
C ALA A 2 -38.47 51.64 31.96
N THR A 3 -37.39 51.97 31.29
CA THR A 3 -36.79 51.13 30.23
C THR A 3 -35.89 50.08 30.87
N GLY A 4 -36.30 48.83 30.79
CA GLY A 4 -35.51 47.69 31.28
C GLY A 4 -34.25 47.44 30.42
N PRO A 5 -33.18 46.85 30.98
CA PRO A 5 -31.93 46.60 30.29
C PRO A 5 -32.10 45.51 29.21
N PRO A 6 -31.32 45.56 28.10
CA PRO A 6 -31.39 44.60 27.00
C PRO A 6 -30.88 43.22 27.43
N PRO A 7 -31.40 42.11 26.82
CA PRO A 7 -30.99 40.77 27.18
C PRO A 7 -29.55 40.51 26.79
N SER A 8 -28.74 40.01 27.72
CA SER A 8 -27.36 39.60 27.51
C SER A 8 -27.29 38.41 26.51
N ARG A 9 -26.65 38.59 25.38
CA ARG A 9 -26.33 37.50 24.45
C ARG A 9 -25.32 36.59 25.12
N ARG A 10 -25.72 35.34 25.40
CA ARG A 10 -24.78 34.30 25.79
C ARG A 10 -23.85 34.02 24.60
N PRO A 11 -22.53 33.99 24.80
CA PRO A 11 -21.63 33.55 23.74
C PRO A 11 -21.91 32.07 23.45
N LEU A 12 -22.02 31.72 22.16
CA LEU A 12 -22.07 30.34 21.70
C LEU A 12 -20.75 29.68 22.11
N ARG A 13 -20.77 28.91 23.18
CA ARG A 13 -19.65 28.09 23.62
C ARG A 13 -19.58 26.93 22.66
N SER A 14 -18.58 26.96 21.75
CA SER A 14 -18.22 25.82 20.91
C SER A 14 -17.68 24.73 21.85
N ASP A 15 -18.51 23.75 22.15
CA ASP A 15 -18.13 22.54 22.90
C ASP A 15 -17.24 21.65 22.03
N ILE A 16 -16.07 22.15 21.65
CA ILE A 16 -14.98 21.31 21.13
C ILE A 16 -14.30 20.71 22.36
N THR A 17 -14.63 19.46 22.68
CA THR A 17 -13.98 18.72 23.76
C THR A 17 -12.46 18.73 23.54
N PRO A 18 -11.64 18.99 24.57
CA PRO A 18 -10.19 19.10 24.47
C PRO A 18 -9.53 17.87 23.79
N GLY A 19 -10.13 16.70 23.94
CA GLY A 19 -9.69 15.46 23.28
C GLY A 19 -9.89 15.44 21.77
N SER A 20 -10.93 16.09 21.24
CA SER A 20 -11.21 16.15 19.79
C SER A 20 -10.18 17.03 19.07
N ALA A 21 -9.83 18.18 19.66
CA ALA A 21 -8.81 19.06 19.08
C ALA A 21 -7.41 18.44 19.10
N ALA A 22 -7.04 17.75 20.18
CA ALA A 22 -5.77 17.03 20.27
C ALA A 22 -5.69 15.87 19.27
N MET A 23 -6.77 15.11 19.07
CA MET A 23 -6.84 14.05 18.06
C MET A 23 -6.75 14.60 16.64
N ALA A 24 -7.43 15.72 16.34
CA ALA A 24 -7.34 16.37 15.05
C ALA A 24 -5.91 16.89 14.77
N ALA A 25 -5.25 17.51 15.75
CA ALA A 25 -3.87 17.97 15.62
C ALA A 25 -2.89 16.80 15.41
N ALA A 26 -3.06 15.69 16.13
CA ALA A 26 -2.26 14.48 15.93
C ALA A 26 -2.47 13.87 14.54
N ALA A 27 -3.71 13.81 14.04
CA ALA A 27 -4.03 13.32 12.71
C ALA A 27 -3.43 14.21 11.61
N LEU A 28 -3.51 15.54 11.78
CA LEU A 28 -2.89 16.50 10.85
C LEU A 28 -1.36 16.37 10.85
N GLY A 29 -0.74 16.23 12.04
CA GLY A 29 0.70 16.00 12.16
C GLY A 29 1.13 14.69 11.48
N GLY A 30 0.38 13.62 11.67
CA GLY A 30 0.61 12.34 10.99
C GLY A 30 0.45 12.42 9.47
N LEU A 31 -0.55 13.16 8.99
CA LEU A 31 -0.74 13.40 7.56
C LEU A 31 0.40 14.25 6.98
N ALA A 32 0.81 15.32 7.67
CA ALA A 32 1.94 16.16 7.25
C ALA A 32 3.23 15.34 7.15
N ALA A 33 3.56 14.56 8.16
CA ALA A 33 4.73 13.67 8.16
C ALA A 33 4.66 12.62 7.03
N ALA A 34 3.48 12.05 6.75
CA ALA A 34 3.29 11.16 5.62
C ALA A 34 3.52 11.87 4.28
N LEU A 35 3.04 13.11 4.14
CA LEU A 35 3.20 13.92 2.91
C LEU A 35 4.62 14.43 2.68
N GLU A 36 5.47 14.48 3.70
CA GLU A 36 6.89 14.79 3.56
C GLU A 36 7.66 13.66 2.87
N THR A 37 7.15 12.43 2.94
CA THR A 37 7.76 11.29 2.28
C THR A 37 7.30 11.14 0.83
N TYR A 38 8.22 10.77 -0.08
CA TYR A 38 7.89 10.46 -1.47
C TYR A 38 6.77 9.39 -1.57
N ARG A 39 6.90 8.30 -0.82
CA ARG A 39 5.91 7.21 -0.80
C ARG A 39 4.54 7.65 -0.28
N GLY A 40 4.51 8.57 0.68
CA GLY A 40 3.26 9.11 1.20
C GLY A 40 2.53 9.96 0.15
N ARG A 41 3.26 10.80 -0.58
CA ARG A 41 2.72 11.59 -1.70
C ARG A 41 2.16 10.69 -2.80
N ASP A 42 2.92 9.68 -3.26
CA ASP A 42 2.42 8.73 -4.27
C ASP A 42 1.15 8.02 -3.82
N ARG A 43 1.09 7.56 -2.56
CA ARG A 43 -0.11 6.92 -2.01
C ARG A 43 -1.32 7.85 -1.99
N LEU A 44 -1.13 9.12 -1.59
CA LEU A 44 -2.20 10.10 -1.60
C LEU A 44 -2.70 10.38 -3.02
N VAL A 45 -1.79 10.66 -3.95
CA VAL A 45 -2.11 10.89 -5.37
C VAL A 45 -2.84 9.69 -5.96
N ARG A 46 -2.41 8.47 -5.63
CA ARG A 46 -3.05 7.22 -6.04
C ARG A 46 -4.47 7.09 -5.51
N THR A 47 -4.67 7.37 -4.21
CA THR A 47 -5.99 7.29 -3.57
C THR A 47 -6.95 8.31 -4.18
N LEU A 48 -6.50 9.55 -4.39
CA LEU A 48 -7.29 10.60 -5.04
C LEU A 48 -7.62 10.24 -6.50
N CYS A 49 -6.63 9.75 -7.26
CA CYS A 49 -6.82 9.33 -8.65
C CYS A 49 -7.94 8.28 -8.76
N TYR A 50 -7.83 7.18 -8.01
CA TYR A 50 -8.83 6.11 -8.07
C TYR A 50 -10.17 6.51 -7.42
N GLY A 51 -10.16 7.34 -6.38
CA GLY A 51 -11.36 7.90 -5.79
C GLY A 51 -12.14 8.78 -6.78
N CYS A 52 -11.45 9.69 -7.47
CA CYS A 52 -12.06 10.52 -8.52
C CYS A 52 -12.55 9.67 -9.71
N GLN A 53 -11.81 8.65 -10.10
CA GLN A 53 -12.20 7.74 -11.18
C GLN A 53 -13.47 6.94 -10.83
N LEU A 54 -13.52 6.40 -9.61
CA LEU A 54 -14.68 5.66 -9.13
C LEU A 54 -15.90 6.57 -9.02
N ALA A 55 -15.77 7.72 -8.36
CA ALA A 55 -16.87 8.67 -8.18
C ALA A 55 -17.34 9.24 -9.53
N GLY A 56 -16.41 9.66 -10.39
CA GLY A 56 -16.75 10.15 -11.73
C GLY A 56 -17.41 9.09 -12.60
N GLY A 57 -16.90 7.85 -12.59
CA GLY A 57 -17.47 6.73 -13.35
C GLY A 57 -18.86 6.31 -12.87
N THR A 58 -19.09 6.27 -11.55
CA THR A 58 -20.40 5.92 -10.99
C THR A 58 -21.46 7.00 -11.22
N LEU A 59 -21.05 8.28 -11.20
CA LEU A 59 -21.95 9.41 -11.45
C LEU A 59 -22.22 9.66 -12.94
N ALA A 60 -21.32 9.24 -13.83
CA ALA A 60 -21.47 9.49 -15.29
C ALA A 60 -22.58 8.68 -15.95
N GLY A 61 -22.95 7.52 -15.39
CA GLY A 61 -23.91 6.62 -16.04
C GLY A 61 -23.42 6.03 -17.38
N PRO A 62 -24.08 4.99 -17.94
CA PRO A 62 -23.56 4.27 -19.10
C PRO A 62 -23.83 4.92 -20.45
N GLN A 63 -24.62 5.98 -20.56
CA GLN A 63 -25.17 6.45 -21.85
C GLN A 63 -24.84 7.89 -22.29
N THR A 64 -24.14 8.66 -21.46
CA THR A 64 -23.83 10.06 -21.79
C THR A 64 -22.35 10.36 -21.63
N PRO A 65 -21.73 11.13 -22.56
CA PRO A 65 -20.38 11.62 -22.32
C PRO A 65 -20.38 12.40 -21.00
N PRO A 66 -19.41 12.12 -20.08
CA PRO A 66 -19.42 12.70 -18.76
C PRO A 66 -19.20 14.21 -18.84
N SER A 67 -20.26 14.97 -18.48
CA SER A 67 -20.26 16.43 -18.42
C SER A 67 -20.48 16.91 -16.99
N GLY A 68 -20.15 18.13 -16.69
CA GLY A 68 -20.28 18.70 -15.35
C GLY A 68 -19.34 18.06 -14.32
N LEU A 69 -19.86 17.78 -13.12
CA LEU A 69 -19.07 17.22 -12.02
C LEU A 69 -18.43 15.86 -12.33
N PRO A 70 -19.14 14.87 -12.92
CA PRO A 70 -18.51 13.61 -13.31
C PRO A 70 -17.34 13.78 -14.27
N GLY A 71 -17.50 14.63 -15.29
CA GLY A 71 -16.44 14.93 -16.25
C GLY A 71 -15.23 15.59 -15.58
N ALA A 72 -15.46 16.54 -14.67
CA ALA A 72 -14.39 17.18 -13.91
C ALA A 72 -13.62 16.17 -13.03
N LEU A 73 -14.31 15.25 -12.36
CA LEU A 73 -13.66 14.20 -11.55
C LEU A 73 -12.80 13.27 -12.41
N LEU A 74 -13.30 12.87 -13.58
CA LEU A 74 -12.53 12.03 -14.50
C LEU A 74 -11.33 12.77 -15.08
N ALA A 75 -11.46 14.07 -15.38
CA ALA A 75 -10.33 14.91 -15.81
C ALA A 75 -9.26 15.05 -14.73
N VAL A 76 -9.66 15.27 -13.47
CA VAL A 76 -8.72 15.30 -12.32
C VAL A 76 -8.01 13.94 -12.17
N SER A 77 -8.76 12.83 -12.27
CA SER A 77 -8.18 11.48 -12.23
C SER A 77 -7.13 11.28 -13.31
N ALA A 78 -7.40 11.72 -14.55
CA ALA A 78 -6.46 11.62 -15.67
C ALA A 78 -5.17 12.43 -15.41
N GLN A 79 -5.28 13.65 -14.87
CA GLN A 79 -4.12 14.48 -14.52
C GLN A 79 -3.29 13.86 -13.40
N LEU A 80 -3.93 13.33 -12.35
CA LEU A 80 -3.25 12.65 -11.26
C LEU A 80 -2.56 11.37 -11.75
N SER A 81 -3.17 10.64 -12.70
CA SER A 81 -2.55 9.47 -13.34
C SER A 81 -1.31 9.85 -14.14
N ALA A 82 -1.37 10.93 -14.95
CA ALA A 82 -0.21 11.42 -15.68
C ALA A 82 0.92 11.86 -14.75
N CYS A 83 0.59 12.58 -13.67
CA CYS A 83 1.57 12.96 -12.64
C CYS A 83 2.29 11.73 -12.06
N ARG A 84 1.55 10.67 -11.74
CA ARG A 84 2.13 9.41 -11.24
C ARG A 84 3.04 8.74 -12.26
N THR A 85 2.71 8.78 -13.53
CA THR A 85 3.59 8.24 -14.58
C THR A 85 4.94 8.96 -14.59
N ILE A 86 4.94 10.31 -14.50
CA ILE A 86 6.17 11.08 -14.42
C ILE A 86 6.96 10.78 -13.13
N LEU A 87 6.29 10.67 -11.99
CA LEU A 87 6.96 10.32 -10.73
C LEU A 87 7.67 8.97 -10.83
N ARG A 88 7.06 7.98 -11.49
CA ARG A 88 7.65 6.65 -11.68
C ARG A 88 8.89 6.62 -12.56
N LEU A 89 9.11 7.64 -13.42
CA LEU A 89 10.35 7.74 -14.20
C LEU A 89 11.60 7.81 -13.33
N PHE A 90 11.47 8.17 -12.05
CA PHE A 90 12.58 8.24 -11.10
C PHE A 90 12.71 6.99 -10.21
N ASP A 91 11.77 6.04 -10.31
CA ASP A 91 11.78 4.83 -9.48
C ASP A 91 12.78 3.76 -9.96
N ASP A 92 13.29 3.87 -11.18
CA ASP A 92 14.22 2.91 -11.80
C ASP A 92 15.48 2.73 -10.98
N VAL A 93 16.10 3.84 -10.56
CA VAL A 93 17.34 3.81 -9.78
C VAL A 93 17.10 3.13 -8.42
N ALA A 94 15.96 3.44 -7.80
CA ALA A 94 15.60 2.81 -6.52
C ALA A 94 15.33 1.31 -6.70
N MET A 95 14.66 0.89 -7.78
CA MET A 95 14.42 -0.51 -8.10
C MET A 95 15.71 -1.24 -8.47
N LEU A 96 16.59 -0.62 -9.25
CA LEU A 96 17.89 -1.18 -9.57
C LEU A 96 18.75 -1.39 -8.32
N SER A 97 18.81 -0.39 -7.44
CA SER A 97 19.49 -0.50 -6.14
C SER A 97 18.93 -1.63 -5.30
N HIS A 98 17.60 -1.76 -5.24
CA HIS A 98 16.96 -2.87 -4.52
C HIS A 98 17.32 -4.23 -5.14
N SER A 99 17.27 -4.35 -6.46
CA SER A 99 17.63 -5.60 -7.17
C SER A 99 19.08 -5.98 -6.95
N CYS A 100 19.99 -5.01 -7.01
CA CYS A 100 21.43 -5.23 -6.74
C CYS A 100 21.67 -5.64 -5.28
N SER A 101 20.96 -5.01 -4.33
CA SER A 101 21.09 -5.33 -2.90
C SER A 101 20.54 -6.72 -2.57
N TYR A 102 19.46 -7.13 -3.21
CA TYR A 102 18.87 -8.45 -3.04
C TYR A 102 19.71 -9.54 -3.72
N GLY A 103 20.31 -9.24 -4.87
CA GLY A 103 21.10 -10.17 -5.68
C GLY A 103 20.33 -11.45 -6.03
N LEU A 104 20.93 -12.59 -5.75
CA LEU A 104 20.29 -13.92 -5.89
C LEU A 104 19.47 -14.32 -4.66
N GLY A 105 19.36 -13.43 -3.66
CA GLY A 105 18.63 -13.66 -2.41
C GLY A 105 19.42 -14.39 -1.33
N PRO A 106 18.98 -14.27 -0.07
CA PRO A 106 19.63 -14.90 1.08
C PRO A 106 19.65 -16.42 0.96
N GLU A 107 20.74 -17.07 1.37
CA GLU A 107 20.90 -18.54 1.32
C GLU A 107 19.92 -19.26 2.26
N ASP A 108 19.52 -18.62 3.35
CA ASP A 108 18.60 -19.16 4.35
C ASP A 108 17.12 -19.16 3.88
N GLU A 109 16.80 -18.50 2.76
CA GLU A 109 15.45 -18.52 2.19
C GLU A 109 15.17 -19.84 1.44
N ASP A 110 13.90 -20.25 1.45
CA ASP A 110 13.41 -21.35 0.61
C ASP A 110 13.72 -21.08 -0.87
N ALA A 111 14.31 -22.04 -1.56
CA ALA A 111 14.74 -21.91 -2.95
C ALA A 111 13.61 -21.40 -3.88
N LEU A 112 12.36 -21.84 -3.64
CA LEU A 112 11.20 -21.37 -4.39
C LEU A 112 10.89 -19.90 -4.12
N VAL A 113 10.93 -19.46 -2.85
CA VAL A 113 10.70 -18.05 -2.47
C VAL A 113 11.77 -17.16 -3.09
N ARG A 114 13.02 -17.60 -3.05
CA ARG A 114 14.16 -16.93 -3.66
C ARG A 114 14.00 -16.78 -5.17
N ALA A 115 13.69 -17.88 -5.86
CA ALA A 115 13.46 -17.87 -7.30
C ALA A 115 12.32 -16.93 -7.71
N LEU A 116 11.19 -16.99 -7.00
CA LEU A 116 10.05 -16.09 -7.25
C LEU A 116 10.41 -14.61 -7.02
N SER A 117 11.24 -14.32 -6.00
CA SER A 117 11.72 -12.96 -5.73
C SER A 117 12.63 -12.43 -6.82
N VAL A 118 13.58 -13.24 -7.27
CA VAL A 118 14.50 -12.87 -8.38
C VAL A 118 13.73 -12.63 -9.67
N LEU A 119 12.81 -13.52 -10.03
CA LEU A 119 11.95 -13.36 -11.21
C LEU A 119 11.06 -12.11 -11.10
N CYS A 120 10.52 -11.82 -9.91
CA CYS A 120 9.73 -10.62 -9.67
C CYS A 120 10.57 -9.35 -9.84
N ASN A 121 11.80 -9.34 -9.31
CA ASN A 121 12.73 -8.22 -9.48
C ASN A 121 13.08 -8.01 -10.95
N LEU A 122 13.35 -9.08 -11.69
CA LEU A 122 13.64 -9.02 -13.15
C LEU A 122 12.43 -8.48 -13.93
N ALA A 123 11.21 -8.95 -13.64
CA ALA A 123 10.00 -8.48 -14.29
C ALA A 123 9.77 -6.98 -14.04
N ASN A 124 9.97 -6.51 -12.79
CA ASN A 124 9.90 -5.09 -12.45
C ASN A 124 11.00 -4.29 -13.16
N GLN A 125 12.22 -4.82 -13.28
CA GLN A 125 13.31 -4.14 -13.96
C GLN A 125 13.06 -3.99 -15.46
N LEU A 126 12.34 -4.93 -16.08
CA LEU A 126 11.93 -4.85 -17.49
C LEU A 126 10.70 -3.96 -17.70
N TYR A 127 9.86 -3.83 -16.69
CA TYR A 127 8.67 -2.98 -16.70
C TYR A 127 9.02 -1.51 -16.94
N TYR A 128 9.98 -0.95 -16.19
CA TYR A 128 10.31 0.47 -16.23
C TYR A 128 10.78 0.96 -17.62
N PRO A 129 11.75 0.34 -18.30
CA PRO A 129 12.15 0.79 -19.63
C PRO A 129 11.01 0.76 -20.65
N CYS A 130 10.12 -0.24 -20.55
CA CYS A 130 8.95 -0.31 -21.43
C CYS A 130 7.98 0.85 -21.17
N GLU A 131 7.74 1.21 -19.90
CA GLU A 131 6.90 2.34 -19.52
C GLU A 131 7.53 3.67 -19.98
N HIS A 132 8.85 3.84 -19.83
CA HIS A 132 9.56 5.02 -20.30
C HIS A 132 9.49 5.20 -21.81
N LEU A 133 9.66 4.13 -22.57
CA LEU A 133 9.53 4.16 -24.04
C LEU A 133 8.09 4.47 -24.45
N ALA A 134 7.09 3.93 -23.75
CA ALA A 134 5.70 4.22 -24.02
C ALA A 134 5.39 5.70 -23.78
N TRP A 135 5.83 6.24 -22.63
CA TRP A 135 5.66 7.65 -22.29
C TRP A 135 6.40 8.58 -23.27
N ALA A 136 7.66 8.25 -23.61
CA ALA A 136 8.44 9.06 -24.56
C ALA A 136 7.83 9.07 -25.96
N ALA A 137 7.15 7.99 -26.35
CA ALA A 137 6.40 7.92 -27.59
C ALA A 137 5.11 8.77 -27.54
N ASP A 138 4.39 8.77 -26.41
CA ASP A 138 3.18 9.60 -26.23
C ASP A 138 3.51 11.10 -26.25
N VAL A 139 4.65 11.51 -25.68
CA VAL A 139 5.14 12.89 -25.69
C VAL A 139 5.76 13.28 -27.04
N GLY A 140 5.99 12.31 -27.95
CA GLY A 140 6.53 12.56 -29.28
C GLY A 140 8.05 12.63 -29.35
N ILE A 141 8.77 12.26 -28.26
CA ILE A 141 10.25 12.20 -28.25
C ILE A 141 10.76 11.08 -29.14
N VAL A 142 10.05 9.93 -29.12
CA VAL A 142 10.42 8.75 -29.89
C VAL A 142 9.28 8.36 -30.84
N ARG A 143 9.63 8.07 -32.09
CA ARG A 143 8.64 7.69 -33.15
C ARG A 143 8.39 6.18 -33.18
N VAL A 144 7.79 5.65 -32.11
CA VAL A 144 7.37 4.25 -32.01
C VAL A 144 5.87 4.17 -31.64
N ARG A 145 5.28 3.01 -31.83
CA ARG A 145 3.86 2.80 -31.42
C ARG A 145 3.80 2.66 -29.89
N SER A 146 3.39 3.71 -29.19
CA SER A 146 3.29 3.74 -27.72
C SER A 146 2.40 2.62 -27.17
N GLN A 147 1.29 2.30 -27.86
CA GLN A 147 0.35 1.26 -27.43
C GLN A 147 1.01 -0.12 -27.22
N ARG A 148 1.98 -0.50 -28.04
CA ARG A 148 2.70 -1.78 -27.87
C ARG A 148 3.53 -1.79 -26.59
N TRP A 149 4.19 -0.68 -26.30
CA TRP A 149 5.03 -0.53 -25.13
C TRP A 149 4.20 -0.44 -23.86
N TRP A 150 3.05 0.24 -23.90
CA TRP A 150 2.07 0.23 -22.81
C TRP A 150 1.54 -1.19 -22.52
N THR A 151 1.20 -1.96 -23.55
CA THR A 151 0.76 -3.35 -23.39
C THR A 151 1.87 -4.22 -22.80
N LEU A 152 3.10 -4.06 -23.27
CA LEU A 152 4.26 -4.83 -22.78
C LEU A 152 4.58 -4.48 -21.32
N SER A 153 4.61 -3.20 -20.98
CA SER A 153 4.84 -2.77 -19.58
C SER A 153 3.73 -3.32 -18.66
N THR A 154 2.48 -3.22 -19.08
CA THR A 154 1.34 -3.78 -18.31
C THR A 154 1.47 -5.30 -18.13
N ALA A 155 1.94 -6.02 -19.15
CA ALA A 155 2.16 -7.47 -19.06
C ALA A 155 3.26 -7.81 -18.04
N PHE A 156 4.40 -7.10 -18.05
CA PHE A 156 5.45 -7.27 -17.04
C PHE A 156 4.97 -6.93 -15.63
N TRP A 157 4.20 -5.86 -15.49
CA TRP A 157 3.60 -5.49 -14.20
C TRP A 157 2.64 -6.58 -13.68
N ALA A 158 1.72 -7.07 -14.52
CA ALA A 158 0.80 -8.13 -14.15
C ALA A 158 1.54 -9.42 -13.78
N PHE A 159 2.59 -9.77 -14.53
CA PHE A 159 3.45 -10.92 -14.23
C PHE A 159 4.17 -10.77 -12.89
N ALA A 160 4.74 -9.60 -12.60
CA ALA A 160 5.38 -9.31 -11.31
C ALA A 160 4.39 -9.41 -10.15
N LEU A 161 3.14 -8.94 -10.32
CA LEU A 161 2.08 -9.11 -9.32
C LEU A 161 1.75 -10.58 -9.07
N LEU A 162 1.62 -11.38 -10.12
CA LEU A 162 1.35 -12.82 -9.99
C LEU A 162 2.47 -13.52 -9.21
N LEU A 163 3.73 -13.24 -9.55
CA LEU A 163 4.89 -13.78 -8.82
C LEU A 163 4.89 -13.35 -7.35
N SER A 164 4.55 -12.09 -7.07
CA SER A 164 4.42 -11.57 -5.70
C SER A 164 3.33 -12.28 -4.90
N ILE A 165 2.20 -12.57 -5.53
CA ILE A 165 1.11 -13.34 -4.90
C ILE A 165 1.57 -14.76 -4.58
N LEU A 166 2.19 -15.45 -5.54
CA LEU A 166 2.70 -16.82 -5.34
C LEU A 166 3.75 -16.87 -4.23
N ARG A 167 4.68 -15.89 -4.21
CA ARG A 167 5.65 -15.74 -3.13
C ARG A 167 4.98 -15.55 -1.77
N SER A 168 4.01 -14.65 -1.69
CA SER A 168 3.29 -14.36 -0.44
C SER A 168 2.51 -15.55 0.07
N LEU A 169 1.85 -16.29 -0.81
CA LEU A 169 1.17 -17.55 -0.47
C LEU A 169 2.16 -18.59 0.06
N ARG A 170 3.30 -18.77 -0.60
CA ARG A 170 4.33 -19.72 -0.14
C ARG A 170 4.84 -19.38 1.25
N VAL A 171 5.20 -18.13 1.50
CA VAL A 171 5.63 -17.64 2.81
C VAL A 171 4.54 -17.85 3.88
N LEU A 172 3.28 -17.59 3.53
CA LEU A 172 2.14 -17.79 4.45
C LEU A 172 1.97 -19.27 4.82
N PHE A 173 2.11 -20.18 3.86
CA PHE A 173 2.07 -21.64 4.14
C PHE A 173 3.22 -22.08 5.04
N GLN A 174 4.43 -21.58 4.80
CA GLN A 174 5.59 -21.86 5.66
C GLN A 174 5.38 -21.35 7.09
N LEU A 175 4.90 -20.13 7.26
CA LEU A 175 4.61 -19.55 8.58
C LEU A 175 3.53 -20.35 9.31
N ARG A 176 2.46 -20.75 8.60
CA ARG A 176 1.43 -21.61 9.19
C ARG A 176 1.99 -22.97 9.64
N GLY A 177 2.90 -23.56 8.85
CA GLY A 177 3.60 -24.78 9.22
C GLY A 177 4.42 -24.63 10.49
N LYS A 178 5.27 -23.58 10.56
CA LYS A 178 6.10 -23.26 11.74
C LYS A 178 5.24 -23.00 12.99
N LEU A 179 4.15 -22.27 12.87
CA LEU A 179 3.21 -21.99 13.96
C LEU A 179 2.54 -23.29 14.46
N ARG A 180 2.17 -24.19 13.56
CA ARG A 180 1.58 -25.49 13.92
C ARG A 180 2.59 -26.34 14.70
N GLN A 181 3.84 -26.43 14.22
CA GLN A 181 4.92 -27.15 14.92
C GLN A 181 5.19 -26.57 16.30
N HIS A 182 5.24 -25.23 16.43
CA HIS A 182 5.45 -24.56 17.72
C HIS A 182 4.30 -24.84 18.71
N LYS A 183 3.05 -24.86 18.23
CA LYS A 183 1.90 -25.22 19.09
C LYS A 183 1.96 -26.68 19.56
N TRP A 184 2.38 -27.60 18.69
CA TRP A 184 2.55 -29.02 19.03
C TRP A 184 3.69 -29.20 20.04
N GLY A 185 4.83 -28.60 19.84
CA GLY A 185 5.96 -28.66 20.79
C GLY A 185 5.63 -28.07 22.15
N ARG A 186 4.82 -27.00 22.22
CA ARG A 186 4.29 -26.46 23.48
C ARG A 186 3.36 -27.44 24.17
N LYS A 187 2.43 -28.07 23.44
CA LYS A 187 1.55 -29.11 24.00
C LYS A 187 2.33 -30.29 24.57
N GLN A 188 3.31 -30.81 23.85
CA GLN A 188 4.17 -31.90 24.33
C GLN A 188 4.95 -31.53 25.58
N ARG A 189 5.50 -30.29 25.66
CA ARG A 189 6.19 -29.84 26.88
C ARG A 189 5.26 -29.69 28.07
N LEU A 190 4.03 -29.24 27.88
CA LEU A 190 3.00 -29.18 28.94
C LEU A 190 2.53 -30.56 29.39
N GLN A 191 2.52 -31.57 28.50
CA GLN A 191 2.18 -32.95 28.82
C GLN A 191 3.39 -33.70 29.40
N ALA A 192 4.62 -33.28 29.12
CA ALA A 192 5.86 -33.86 29.64
C ALA A 192 6.32 -33.25 30.98
N VAL A 193 5.53 -32.34 31.59
CA VAL A 193 5.71 -32.00 33.01
C VAL A 193 5.26 -33.22 33.83
N PRO A 194 6.19 -34.08 34.32
CA PRO A 194 5.79 -35.30 34.93
C PRO A 194 5.25 -35.03 36.31
N CYS A 195 4.38 -35.91 36.74
CA CYS A 195 3.97 -36.18 38.11
C CYS A 195 5.13 -36.46 39.11
N GLN A 196 6.32 -35.93 38.90
CA GLN A 196 7.43 -36.06 39.86
C GLN A 196 7.36 -35.06 41.00
N ALA A 197 6.44 -34.10 40.99
CA ALA A 197 6.21 -33.22 42.13
C ALA A 197 5.38 -33.83 43.25
N PHE A 198 4.78 -34.99 43.06
CA PHE A 198 3.92 -35.61 44.08
C PHE A 198 4.59 -36.74 44.85
N SER A 199 5.82 -37.14 44.52
CA SER A 199 6.47 -38.27 45.18
C SER A 199 7.50 -37.92 46.25
N CYS A 200 7.71 -36.62 46.55
CA CYS A 200 8.74 -36.20 47.53
C CYS A 200 8.19 -35.73 48.89
N SER A 201 6.87 -35.89 49.15
CA SER A 201 6.25 -35.52 50.44
C SER A 201 5.79 -36.70 51.28
N MET A 202 6.14 -37.93 50.93
CA MET A 202 5.70 -39.10 51.70
C MET A 202 6.86 -39.98 52.30
N LEU A 203 8.03 -39.38 52.53
CA LEU A 203 9.17 -40.06 53.17
C LEU A 203 9.78 -39.19 54.29
N LEU A 204 8.92 -38.57 55.10
CA LEU A 204 9.30 -37.99 56.40
C LEU A 204 8.11 -38.07 57.38
N ILE A 205 7.79 -39.27 57.81
CA ILE A 205 7.19 -39.61 59.11
C ILE A 205 7.75 -40.96 59.57
#